data_263e8760636e0dbf5b436c601a9472ea
#
_entry.id   263e8760636e0dbf5b436c601a9472ea
#
_cell.length_a   1.000
_cell.length_b   1.000
_cell.length_c   1.000
_cell.angle_alpha   90.00
_cell.angle_beta   90.00
_cell.angle_gamma   90.00
#
_symmetry.space_group_name_H-M   'P 1'
#
loop_
_entity.id
_entity.type
_entity.pdbx_description
1 polymer ?
#
loop_
_entity_poly.entity_id
_entity_poly.type
_entity_poly.pdbx_seq_one_letter_code
_entity_poly.pdbx_strand_id
1 'polypeptide(L)'
;GSGYYLEDRLFEEAEVMLLCNAIHASNYIPKRDSRDLIDKLLKTQSRYAASRFRNSVYVDNLRKTENRDFFYNLQILLEAIEEGVCVEFDYMRFNRQKQLVPRRKEKYVLHPYYLVYANDKTYLIARNEKYEGFSHYRLDKIRQIHKTNRKVIPLQKSEDPYQYANHKIYMFGGEEEYFLLRCDDRILDDILDSFGKEVPVVDFDDHHFVTRIQSSRQGMFYFALQYLEYLEILEPADARQHLTQILQQALLRYQKK
;
A
#
# COMPACT_ATOMS: atom_id res chain seq x y z
N GLY A 1 -21.25 18.29 -42.34
CA GLY A 1 -21.71 18.85 -41.11
C GLY A 1 -20.53 19.42 -40.33
N SER A 2 -20.50 20.74 -40.09
CA SER A 2 -19.53 21.42 -39.27
C SER A 2 -19.74 21.02 -37.80
N GLY A 3 -18.92 20.10 -37.30
CA GLY A 3 -18.87 19.76 -35.88
C GLY A 3 -18.03 20.81 -35.16
N TYR A 4 -18.49 21.26 -34.00
CA TYR A 4 -17.68 22.06 -33.09
C TYR A 4 -16.56 21.19 -32.53
N TYR A 5 -15.34 21.59 -32.75
CA TYR A 5 -14.14 21.00 -32.15
C TYR A 5 -13.82 21.78 -30.86
N LEU A 6 -13.71 21.12 -29.73
CA LEU A 6 -13.09 21.72 -28.54
C LEU A 6 -11.57 21.68 -28.76
N GLU A 7 -10.99 22.84 -28.95
CA GLU A 7 -9.55 23.01 -29.24
C GLU A 7 -8.70 22.71 -27.99
N ASP A 8 -9.21 22.92 -26.79
CA ASP A 8 -8.55 22.60 -25.51
C ASP A 8 -9.36 21.58 -24.70
N ARG A 9 -8.92 20.34 -24.73
CA ARG A 9 -9.43 19.32 -23.81
C ARG A 9 -8.59 19.32 -22.54
N LEU A 10 -9.27 19.33 -21.40
CA LEU A 10 -8.61 19.22 -20.09
C LEU A 10 -7.84 17.89 -19.94
N PHE A 11 -8.36 16.83 -20.53
CA PHE A 11 -7.77 15.51 -20.60
C PHE A 11 -8.03 14.85 -21.95
N GLU A 12 -7.04 14.15 -22.47
CA GLU A 12 -7.21 13.27 -23.62
C GLU A 12 -8.02 12.03 -23.28
N GLU A 13 -8.62 11.40 -24.28
CA GLU A 13 -9.49 10.23 -24.08
C GLU A 13 -8.76 9.08 -23.38
N ALA A 14 -7.50 8.83 -23.76
CA ALA A 14 -6.68 7.78 -23.16
C ALA A 14 -6.33 8.07 -21.69
N GLU A 15 -6.12 9.34 -21.33
CA GLU A 15 -5.85 9.76 -19.96
C GLU A 15 -7.07 9.55 -19.07
N VAL A 16 -8.26 9.97 -19.53
CA VAL A 16 -9.51 9.72 -18.80
C VAL A 16 -9.78 8.24 -18.65
N MET A 17 -9.49 7.44 -19.67
CA MET A 17 -9.64 5.98 -19.60
C MET A 17 -8.73 5.37 -18.56
N LEU A 18 -7.46 5.79 -18.49
CA LEU A 18 -6.50 5.36 -17.49
C LEU A 18 -6.94 5.74 -16.08
N LEU A 19 -7.37 6.98 -15.87
CA LEU A 19 -7.88 7.46 -14.57
C LEU A 19 -9.12 6.68 -14.12
N CYS A 20 -10.06 6.43 -15.02
CA CYS A 20 -11.25 5.64 -14.72
C CYS A 20 -10.88 4.19 -14.36
N ASN A 21 -9.93 3.58 -15.07
CA ASN A 21 -9.44 2.23 -14.79
C ASN A 21 -8.77 2.18 -13.40
N ALA A 22 -7.95 3.17 -13.05
CA ALA A 22 -7.31 3.27 -11.74
C ALA A 22 -8.36 3.37 -10.61
N ILE A 23 -9.42 4.18 -10.79
CA ILE A 23 -10.52 4.29 -9.83
C ILE A 23 -11.28 2.95 -9.73
N HIS A 24 -11.51 2.27 -10.84
CA HIS A 24 -12.16 0.97 -10.84
C HIS A 24 -11.33 -0.09 -10.13
N ALA A 25 -10.04 -0.19 -10.44
CA ALA A 25 -9.13 -1.16 -9.85
C ALA A 25 -8.89 -0.93 -8.35
N SER A 26 -9.07 0.30 -7.88
CA SER A 26 -8.87 0.66 -6.49
C SER A 26 -9.84 -0.05 -5.55
N ASN A 27 -9.30 -0.89 -4.66
CA ASN A 27 -10.09 -1.61 -3.66
C ASN A 27 -10.44 -0.75 -2.42
N TYR A 28 -9.80 0.40 -2.23
CA TYR A 28 -9.99 1.28 -1.07
C TYR A 28 -11.02 2.39 -1.31
N ILE A 29 -11.42 2.65 -2.56
CA ILE A 29 -12.51 3.57 -2.87
C ILE A 29 -13.83 2.79 -2.89
N PRO A 30 -14.85 3.21 -2.11
CA PRO A 30 -16.14 2.54 -2.10
C PRO A 30 -16.80 2.50 -3.47
N LYS A 31 -17.63 1.48 -3.72
CA LYS A 31 -18.27 1.28 -5.02
C LYS A 31 -19.08 2.49 -5.49
N ARG A 32 -19.83 3.13 -4.58
CA ARG A 32 -20.63 4.32 -4.89
C ARG A 32 -19.73 5.48 -5.30
N ASP A 33 -18.71 5.75 -4.49
CA ASP A 33 -17.80 6.88 -4.71
C ASP A 33 -16.97 6.68 -5.98
N SER A 34 -16.60 5.43 -6.29
CA SER A 34 -15.94 5.11 -7.57
C SER A 34 -16.81 5.48 -8.76
N ARG A 35 -18.11 5.16 -8.72
CA ARG A 35 -19.05 5.53 -9.79
C ARG A 35 -19.17 7.06 -9.92
N ASP A 36 -19.35 7.74 -8.80
CA ASP A 36 -19.51 9.19 -8.78
C ASP A 36 -18.26 9.90 -9.33
N LEU A 37 -17.04 9.42 -9.00
CA LEU A 37 -15.80 9.94 -9.54
C LEU A 37 -15.66 9.69 -11.04
N ILE A 38 -15.96 8.47 -11.50
CA ILE A 38 -15.90 8.11 -12.90
C ILE A 38 -16.92 8.94 -13.70
N ASP A 39 -18.14 9.11 -13.21
CA ASP A 39 -19.14 9.95 -13.87
C ASP A 39 -18.69 11.40 -13.97
N LYS A 40 -17.98 11.94 -12.97
CA LYS A 40 -17.37 13.28 -13.03
C LYS A 40 -16.29 13.36 -14.10
N LEU A 41 -15.40 12.39 -14.18
CA LEU A 41 -14.35 12.34 -15.21
C LEU A 41 -14.94 12.20 -16.62
N LEU A 42 -15.94 11.34 -16.80
CA LEU A 42 -16.57 11.14 -18.11
C LEU A 42 -17.33 12.38 -18.61
N LYS A 43 -17.75 13.30 -17.71
CA LYS A 43 -18.35 14.58 -18.11
C LYS A 43 -17.35 15.52 -18.79
N THR A 44 -16.05 15.32 -18.63
CA THR A 44 -15.00 16.07 -19.34
C THR A 44 -14.84 15.61 -20.80
N GLN A 45 -15.50 14.53 -21.19
CA GLN A 45 -15.39 13.91 -22.50
C GLN A 45 -16.66 14.07 -23.34
N SER A 46 -16.54 13.86 -24.65
CA SER A 46 -17.69 13.79 -25.53
C SER A 46 -18.63 12.62 -25.16
N ARG A 47 -19.92 12.73 -25.47
CA ARG A 47 -20.89 11.66 -25.21
C ARG A 47 -20.50 10.33 -25.88
N TYR A 48 -19.86 10.41 -27.05
CA TYR A 48 -19.41 9.24 -27.80
C TYR A 48 -18.26 8.53 -27.08
N ALA A 49 -17.22 9.28 -26.67
CA ALA A 49 -16.10 8.75 -25.91
C ALA A 49 -16.53 8.15 -24.55
N ALA A 50 -17.41 8.84 -23.83
CA ALA A 50 -17.97 8.37 -22.57
C ALA A 50 -18.75 7.06 -22.72
N SER A 51 -19.54 6.91 -23.80
CA SER A 51 -20.28 5.68 -24.09
C SER A 51 -19.35 4.51 -24.40
N ARG A 52 -18.31 4.76 -25.19
CA ARG A 52 -17.31 3.74 -25.55
C ARG A 52 -16.58 3.21 -24.32
N PHE A 53 -16.22 4.09 -23.38
CA PHE A 53 -15.59 3.70 -22.13
C PHE A 53 -16.49 2.77 -21.29
N ARG A 54 -17.77 3.12 -21.09
CA ARG A 54 -18.71 2.31 -20.30
C ARG A 54 -18.88 0.88 -20.82
N ASN A 55 -18.67 0.66 -22.11
CA ASN A 55 -18.80 -0.64 -22.77
C ASN A 55 -17.49 -1.45 -22.77
N SER A 56 -16.35 -0.83 -22.49
CA SER A 56 -15.03 -1.43 -22.66
C SER A 56 -14.38 -1.90 -21.37
N VAL A 57 -14.90 -1.50 -20.20
CA VAL A 57 -14.24 -1.76 -18.92
C VAL A 57 -15.11 -2.66 -18.04
N TYR A 58 -14.63 -3.88 -17.85
CA TYR A 58 -15.17 -4.80 -16.84
C TYR A 58 -14.30 -4.76 -15.58
N VAL A 59 -14.91 -4.50 -14.42
CA VAL A 59 -14.20 -4.47 -13.15
C VAL A 59 -14.90 -5.32 -12.10
N ASP A 60 -14.11 -6.16 -11.45
CA ASP A 60 -14.55 -6.92 -10.29
C ASP A 60 -14.74 -5.98 -9.09
N ASN A 61 -15.99 -5.75 -8.70
CA ASN A 61 -16.34 -4.91 -7.57
C ASN A 61 -16.37 -5.67 -6.21
N LEU A 62 -16.02 -6.96 -6.20
CA LEU A 62 -16.15 -7.82 -5.00
C LEU A 62 -15.20 -7.45 -3.87
N ARG A 63 -14.11 -6.76 -4.18
CA ARG A 63 -13.06 -6.43 -3.21
C ARG A 63 -13.08 -5.00 -2.69
N LYS A 64 -14.01 -4.17 -3.16
CA LYS A 64 -14.08 -2.75 -2.74
C LYS A 64 -14.44 -2.61 -1.27
N THR A 65 -13.83 -1.63 -0.62
CA THR A 65 -14.17 -1.30 0.79
C THR A 65 -15.62 -0.85 0.91
N GLU A 66 -16.22 -1.13 2.07
CA GLU A 66 -17.51 -0.59 2.49
C GLU A 66 -17.39 0.69 3.33
N ASN A 67 -16.17 1.25 3.42
CA ASN A 67 -15.92 2.47 4.20
C ASN A 67 -16.52 3.70 3.51
N ARG A 68 -17.75 4.04 3.86
CA ARG A 68 -18.46 5.22 3.31
C ARG A 68 -17.81 6.55 3.70
N ASP A 69 -17.01 6.56 4.76
CA ASP A 69 -16.35 7.76 5.27
C ASP A 69 -14.93 7.93 4.69
N PHE A 70 -14.56 7.17 3.65
CA PHE A 70 -13.20 7.17 3.11
C PHE A 70 -12.70 8.56 2.74
N PHE A 71 -13.48 9.31 1.94
CA PHE A 71 -13.09 10.67 1.52
C PHE A 71 -13.16 11.68 2.67
N TYR A 72 -14.12 11.53 3.59
CA TYR A 72 -14.18 12.33 4.79
C TYR A 72 -12.94 12.09 5.67
N ASN A 73 -12.58 10.84 5.90
CA ASN A 73 -11.38 10.49 6.66
C ASN A 73 -10.11 11.02 6.01
N LEU A 74 -10.03 10.94 4.67
CA LEU A 74 -8.92 11.49 3.89
C LEU A 74 -8.81 13.00 4.10
N GLN A 75 -9.92 13.73 4.00
CA GLN A 75 -9.96 15.17 4.18
C GLN A 75 -9.49 15.57 5.59
N ILE A 76 -10.01 14.94 6.64
CA ILE A 76 -9.61 15.22 8.03
C ILE A 76 -8.11 14.95 8.24
N LEU A 77 -7.56 13.90 7.63
CA LEU A 77 -6.13 13.62 7.74
C LEU A 77 -5.26 14.65 7.03
N LEU A 78 -5.65 15.09 5.82
CA LEU A 78 -4.94 16.14 5.10
C LEU A 78 -4.92 17.44 5.91
N GLU A 79 -6.07 17.86 6.44
CA GLU A 79 -6.17 19.05 7.30
C GLU A 79 -5.34 18.90 8.59
N ALA A 80 -5.39 17.73 9.25
CA ALA A 80 -4.62 17.51 10.47
C ALA A 80 -3.10 17.55 10.25
N ILE A 81 -2.63 17.02 9.11
CA ILE A 81 -1.23 17.08 8.71
C ILE A 81 -0.81 18.52 8.44
N GLU A 82 -1.61 19.27 7.68
CA GLU A 82 -1.35 20.67 7.36
C GLU A 82 -1.34 21.56 8.61
N GLU A 83 -2.30 21.38 9.52
CA GLU A 83 -2.40 22.13 10.78
C GLU A 83 -1.39 21.69 11.84
N GLY A 84 -0.72 20.55 11.64
CA GLY A 84 0.20 19.96 12.60
C GLY A 84 -0.49 19.58 13.90
N VAL A 85 -1.65 18.92 13.83
CA VAL A 85 -2.42 18.47 15.00
C VAL A 85 -2.63 16.97 15.02
N CYS A 86 -2.73 16.39 16.21
CA CYS A 86 -3.01 14.98 16.39
C CYS A 86 -4.43 14.62 15.95
N VAL A 87 -4.59 13.37 15.55
CA VAL A 87 -5.90 12.79 15.23
C VAL A 87 -6.25 11.68 16.21
N GLU A 88 -7.54 11.50 16.43
CA GLU A 88 -8.11 10.42 17.23
C GLU A 88 -9.11 9.63 16.39
N PHE A 89 -9.05 8.28 16.43
CA PHE A 89 -9.95 7.42 15.66
C PHE A 89 -10.04 6.00 16.22
N ASP A 90 -11.04 5.25 15.76
CA ASP A 90 -11.15 3.81 15.92
C ASP A 90 -10.47 3.09 14.76
N TYR A 91 -9.55 2.16 15.06
CA TYR A 91 -8.90 1.34 14.04
C TYR A 91 -9.52 -0.05 14.03
N MET A 92 -10.09 -0.45 12.87
CA MET A 92 -10.93 -1.61 12.73
C MET A 92 -10.16 -2.84 12.25
N ARG A 93 -10.67 -4.03 12.63
CA ARG A 93 -10.26 -5.33 12.08
C ARG A 93 -11.48 -6.18 11.79
N PHE A 94 -11.36 -7.16 10.90
CA PHE A 94 -12.39 -8.19 10.76
C PHE A 94 -12.29 -9.24 11.85
N ASN A 95 -13.43 -9.64 12.39
CA ASN A 95 -13.57 -10.85 13.19
C ASN A 95 -13.81 -12.07 12.26
N ARG A 96 -13.93 -13.28 12.86
CA ARG A 96 -14.19 -14.53 12.10
C ARG A 96 -15.55 -14.55 11.40
N GLN A 97 -16.50 -13.75 11.86
CA GLN A 97 -17.81 -13.54 11.26
C GLN A 97 -17.78 -12.51 10.12
N LYS A 98 -16.59 -12.05 9.71
CA LYS A 98 -16.36 -11.03 8.67
C LYS A 98 -16.96 -9.65 9.00
N GLN A 99 -17.18 -9.37 10.29
CA GLN A 99 -17.66 -8.07 10.76
C GLN A 99 -16.48 -7.19 11.14
N LEU A 100 -16.57 -5.90 10.84
CA LEU A 100 -15.60 -4.91 11.30
C LEU A 100 -15.86 -4.59 12.77
N VAL A 101 -14.84 -4.85 13.60
CA VAL A 101 -14.84 -4.56 15.03
C VAL A 101 -13.61 -3.72 15.38
N PRO A 102 -13.67 -2.86 16.41
CA PRO A 102 -12.49 -2.13 16.87
C PRO A 102 -11.37 -3.11 17.25
N ARG A 103 -10.14 -2.78 16.88
CA ARG A 103 -8.96 -3.59 17.21
C ARG A 103 -8.66 -3.59 18.71
N ARG A 104 -9.00 -2.48 19.39
CA ARG A 104 -8.93 -2.31 20.84
C ARG A 104 -10.08 -1.42 21.32
N LYS A 105 -10.31 -1.35 22.65
CA LYS A 105 -11.38 -0.55 23.25
C LYS A 105 -11.09 0.96 23.18
N GLU A 106 -9.82 1.33 23.44
CA GLU A 106 -9.40 2.72 23.44
C GLU A 106 -9.17 3.19 22.01
N LYS A 107 -9.51 4.43 21.75
CA LYS A 107 -9.18 5.09 20.47
C LYS A 107 -7.68 5.24 20.26
N TYR A 108 -7.28 5.32 19.03
CA TYR A 108 -5.91 5.63 18.62
C TYR A 108 -5.75 7.15 18.59
N VAL A 109 -4.85 7.68 19.42
CA VAL A 109 -4.40 9.06 19.33
C VAL A 109 -3.02 9.05 18.71
N LEU A 110 -2.87 9.73 17.57
CA LEU A 110 -1.67 9.63 16.74
C LEU A 110 -1.21 11.01 16.25
N HIS A 111 0.09 11.12 16.02
CA HIS A 111 0.75 12.24 15.36
C HIS A 111 0.83 11.92 13.86
N PRO A 112 -0.06 12.45 12.99
CA PRO A 112 -0.06 12.19 11.56
C PRO A 112 1.05 12.99 10.88
N TYR A 113 1.76 12.36 9.92
CA TYR A 113 2.82 13.04 9.17
C TYR A 113 2.60 12.97 7.67
N TYR A 114 2.31 11.78 7.10
CA TYR A 114 2.17 11.58 5.68
C TYR A 114 1.08 10.58 5.34
N LEU A 115 0.54 10.74 4.13
CA LEU A 115 -0.29 9.73 3.48
C LEU A 115 0.51 9.11 2.34
N VAL A 116 0.58 7.79 2.32
CA VAL A 116 1.32 7.03 1.31
C VAL A 116 0.38 6.05 0.63
N TYR A 117 0.45 5.97 -0.68
CA TYR A 117 -0.22 4.95 -1.47
C TYR A 117 0.75 3.83 -1.79
N ALA A 118 0.45 2.62 -1.33
CA ALA A 118 1.25 1.43 -1.58
C ALA A 118 0.36 0.18 -1.58
N ASN A 119 0.68 -0.80 -2.42
CA ASN A 119 -0.02 -2.09 -2.48
C ASN A 119 -1.55 -1.95 -2.54
N ASP A 120 -2.05 -1.12 -3.46
CA ASP A 120 -3.48 -0.82 -3.64
C ASP A 120 -4.18 -0.27 -2.39
N LYS A 121 -3.47 0.42 -1.52
CA LYS A 121 -4.04 1.00 -0.30
C LYS A 121 -3.40 2.33 0.06
N THR A 122 -4.21 3.18 0.68
CA THR A 122 -3.71 4.41 1.31
C THR A 122 -3.39 4.13 2.77
N TYR A 123 -2.19 4.50 3.19
CA TYR A 123 -1.70 4.38 4.55
C TYR A 123 -1.41 5.76 5.14
N LEU A 124 -1.84 5.93 6.38
CA LEU A 124 -1.37 7.01 7.24
C LEU A 124 -0.06 6.59 7.89
N ILE A 125 1.01 7.36 7.69
CA ILE A 125 2.25 7.24 8.44
C ILE A 125 2.16 8.17 9.64
N ALA A 126 2.26 7.60 10.84
CA ALA A 126 2.04 8.34 12.08
C ALA A 126 2.91 7.78 13.21
N ARG A 127 3.08 8.57 14.27
CA ARG A 127 3.66 8.12 15.54
C ARG A 127 2.59 7.91 16.58
N ASN A 128 2.84 6.90 17.40
CA ASN A 128 2.11 6.67 18.63
C ASN A 128 3.08 6.91 19.79
N GLU A 129 2.69 7.67 20.79
CA GLU A 129 3.55 7.96 21.96
C GLU A 129 3.94 6.72 22.79
N LYS A 130 3.18 5.64 22.63
CA LYS A 130 3.43 4.39 23.36
C LYS A 130 4.55 3.53 22.75
N TYR A 131 4.94 3.83 21.51
CA TYR A 131 5.90 3.03 20.75
C TYR A 131 6.90 3.93 20.03
N GLU A 132 8.14 3.51 19.99
CA GLU A 132 9.16 4.17 19.20
C GLU A 132 8.96 3.97 17.71
N GLY A 133 9.37 4.95 16.90
CA GLY A 133 9.33 4.91 15.45
C GLY A 133 7.97 5.20 14.84
N PHE A 134 7.90 5.02 13.53
CA PHE A 134 6.69 5.21 12.75
C PHE A 134 5.84 3.94 12.72
N SER A 135 4.55 4.16 12.63
CA SER A 135 3.55 3.12 12.38
C SER A 135 2.71 3.53 11.19
N HIS A 136 2.13 2.56 10.50
CA HIS A 136 1.28 2.81 9.36
C HIS A 136 -0.11 2.21 9.57
N TYR A 137 -1.12 2.97 9.18
CA TYR A 137 -2.51 2.64 9.39
C TYR A 137 -3.27 2.75 8.08
N ARG A 138 -3.94 1.68 7.66
CA ARG A 138 -4.76 1.68 6.46
C ARG A 138 -5.95 2.61 6.62
N LEU A 139 -6.13 3.53 5.69
CA LEU A 139 -7.20 4.52 5.72
C LEU A 139 -8.59 3.87 5.66
N ASP A 140 -8.75 2.79 4.90
CA ASP A 140 -10.01 2.05 4.79
C ASP A 140 -10.45 1.36 6.10
N LYS A 141 -9.54 1.24 7.09
CA LYS A 141 -9.79 0.68 8.43
C LYS A 141 -10.03 1.75 9.50
N ILE A 142 -9.94 3.02 9.18
CA ILE A 142 -10.18 4.13 10.10
C ILE A 142 -11.69 4.43 10.16
N ARG A 143 -12.20 4.65 11.37
CA ARG A 143 -13.58 5.06 11.64
C ARG A 143 -13.61 6.15 12.70
N GLN A 144 -14.63 7.01 12.64
CA GLN A 144 -14.87 8.06 13.63
C GLN A 144 -13.65 8.94 13.89
N ILE A 145 -12.95 9.32 12.82
CA ILE A 145 -11.76 10.18 12.93
C ILE A 145 -12.16 11.62 13.23
N HIS A 146 -11.38 12.29 14.10
CA HIS A 146 -11.45 13.72 14.32
C HIS A 146 -10.08 14.29 14.70
N LYS A 147 -9.89 15.56 14.42
CA LYS A 147 -8.73 16.33 14.87
C LYS A 147 -8.83 16.59 16.37
N THR A 148 -7.71 16.61 17.05
CA THR A 148 -7.61 17.02 18.46
C THR A 148 -6.96 18.40 18.56
N ASN A 149 -7.03 19.03 19.73
CA ASN A 149 -6.34 20.31 19.98
C ASN A 149 -4.83 20.13 20.26
N ARG A 150 -4.33 18.91 20.22
CA ARG A 150 -2.95 18.58 20.56
C ARG A 150 -2.06 18.72 19.34
N LYS A 151 -0.94 19.43 19.49
CA LYS A 151 0.05 19.56 18.42
C LYS A 151 0.84 18.28 18.21
N VAL A 152 1.23 18.00 16.98
CA VAL A 152 2.13 16.90 16.66
C VAL A 152 3.52 17.14 17.23
N ILE A 153 4.23 16.06 17.56
CA ILE A 153 5.67 16.10 17.87
C ILE A 153 6.41 16.38 16.57
N PRO A 154 7.22 17.44 16.47
CA PRO A 154 7.98 17.71 15.27
C PRO A 154 8.93 16.57 14.93
N LEU A 155 9.11 16.31 13.63
CA LEU A 155 10.10 15.36 13.15
C LEU A 155 11.52 15.89 13.38
N GLN A 156 12.44 15.01 13.74
CA GLN A 156 13.86 15.32 13.76
C GLN A 156 14.40 15.38 12.32
N LYS A 157 15.48 16.14 12.08
CA LYS A 157 16.07 16.30 10.74
C LYS A 157 16.51 14.97 10.10
N SER A 158 16.82 13.97 10.91
CA SER A 158 17.19 12.62 10.47
C SER A 158 16.02 11.70 10.18
N GLU A 159 14.78 12.15 10.45
CA GLU A 159 13.59 11.35 10.32
C GLU A 159 12.83 11.77 9.06
N ASP A 160 12.83 10.89 8.07
CA ASP A 160 12.08 11.07 6.84
C ASP A 160 11.00 9.98 6.72
N PRO A 161 9.71 10.33 7.01
CA PRO A 161 8.62 9.38 6.88
C PRO A 161 8.38 8.91 5.45
N TYR A 162 8.82 9.68 4.45
CA TYR A 162 8.74 9.28 3.05
C TYR A 162 9.74 8.17 2.73
N GLN A 163 11.00 8.32 3.15
CA GLN A 163 12.00 7.24 3.04
C GLN A 163 11.56 6.00 3.82
N TYR A 164 11.00 6.18 5.02
CA TYR A 164 10.43 5.08 5.79
C TYR A 164 9.40 4.27 4.99
N ALA A 165 8.53 4.94 4.23
CA ALA A 165 7.49 4.27 3.44
C ALA A 165 8.03 3.57 2.20
N ASN A 166 9.03 4.17 1.53
CA ASN A 166 9.60 3.65 0.26
C ASN A 166 10.32 2.31 0.43
N HIS A 167 10.88 2.04 1.60
CA HIS A 167 11.61 0.79 1.87
C HIS A 167 10.73 -0.33 2.45
N LYS A 168 9.41 -0.09 2.61
CA LYS A 168 8.49 -1.07 3.22
C LYS A 168 7.79 -1.93 2.18
N ILE A 169 8.32 -3.12 1.92
CA ILE A 169 7.59 -4.15 1.17
C ILE A 169 6.33 -4.51 1.97
N TYR A 170 5.19 -4.59 1.28
CA TYR A 170 3.90 -4.93 1.88
C TYR A 170 3.49 -4.04 3.07
N MET A 171 4.18 -2.91 3.31
CA MET A 171 3.93 -2.02 4.43
C MET A 171 3.95 -2.73 5.80
N PHE A 172 4.88 -3.68 5.98
CA PHE A 172 5.14 -4.26 7.30
C PHE A 172 6.04 -3.35 8.13
N GLY A 173 5.65 -3.14 9.38
CA GLY A 173 6.46 -2.41 10.37
C GLY A 173 7.66 -3.22 10.83
N GLY A 174 8.55 -2.56 11.59
CA GLY A 174 9.75 -3.15 12.16
C GLY A 174 11.01 -2.42 11.72
N GLU A 175 12.11 -2.72 12.40
CA GLU A 175 13.43 -2.25 12.03
C GLU A 175 13.85 -2.81 10.66
N GLU A 176 14.62 -2.02 9.92
CA GLU A 176 15.15 -2.43 8.63
C GLU A 176 16.55 -3.00 8.81
N GLU A 177 16.82 -4.07 8.10
CA GLU A 177 18.10 -4.72 8.02
C GLU A 177 18.46 -5.05 6.56
N TYR A 178 19.72 -5.28 6.31
CA TYR A 178 20.18 -5.68 4.97
C TYR A 178 20.11 -7.19 4.82
N PHE A 179 19.55 -7.61 3.70
CA PHE A 179 19.50 -9.00 3.28
C PHE A 179 20.38 -9.19 2.04
N LEU A 180 21.24 -10.19 2.04
CA LEU A 180 21.91 -10.69 0.86
C LEU A 180 21.10 -11.88 0.34
N LEU A 181 20.62 -11.76 -0.90
CA LEU A 181 19.77 -12.74 -1.54
C LEU A 181 20.47 -13.36 -2.74
N ARG A 182 20.38 -14.68 -2.90
CA ARG A 182 20.65 -15.36 -4.16
C ARG A 182 19.32 -15.61 -4.86
N CYS A 183 19.22 -15.16 -6.11
CA CYS A 183 18.01 -15.19 -6.89
C CYS A 183 18.26 -15.86 -8.24
N ASP A 184 17.30 -16.63 -8.72
CA ASP A 184 17.26 -17.14 -10.10
C ASP A 184 16.91 -15.97 -11.05
N ASP A 185 17.47 -15.97 -12.25
CA ASP A 185 17.25 -14.94 -13.26
C ASP A 185 15.79 -14.72 -13.61
N ARG A 186 14.95 -15.74 -13.45
CA ARG A 186 13.51 -15.70 -13.73
C ARG A 186 12.75 -14.70 -12.88
N ILE A 187 13.27 -14.29 -11.72
CA ILE A 187 12.62 -13.32 -10.82
C ILE A 187 13.31 -11.95 -10.83
N LEU A 188 14.18 -11.66 -11.80
CA LEU A 188 14.87 -10.38 -11.89
C LEU A 188 13.87 -9.21 -12.01
N ASP A 189 12.87 -9.34 -12.88
CA ASP A 189 11.83 -8.32 -13.06
C ASP A 189 11.05 -8.11 -11.76
N ASP A 190 10.68 -9.19 -11.04
CA ASP A 190 9.98 -9.10 -9.75
C ASP A 190 10.83 -8.39 -8.67
N ILE A 191 12.14 -8.60 -8.66
CA ILE A 191 13.09 -7.90 -7.78
C ILE A 191 13.10 -6.40 -8.13
N LEU A 192 13.26 -6.06 -9.41
CA LEU A 192 13.32 -4.66 -9.87
C LEU A 192 11.98 -3.93 -9.64
N ASP A 193 10.86 -4.60 -9.87
CA ASP A 193 9.52 -4.06 -9.63
C ASP A 193 9.25 -3.82 -8.14
N SER A 194 9.77 -4.69 -7.27
CA SER A 194 9.52 -4.62 -5.82
C SER A 194 10.47 -3.66 -5.09
N PHE A 195 11.72 -3.52 -5.54
CA PHE A 195 12.78 -2.81 -4.82
C PHE A 195 13.40 -1.66 -5.61
N GLY A 196 12.98 -1.48 -6.87
CA GLY A 196 13.49 -0.45 -7.75
C GLY A 196 14.73 -0.88 -8.53
N LYS A 197 15.04 -0.12 -9.60
CA LYS A 197 16.13 -0.43 -10.54
C LYS A 197 17.53 -0.14 -9.98
N GLU A 198 17.61 0.54 -8.84
CA GLU A 198 18.88 0.93 -8.21
C GLU A 198 19.46 -0.16 -7.31
N VAL A 199 18.76 -1.29 -7.12
CA VAL A 199 19.30 -2.41 -6.34
C VAL A 199 20.51 -3.00 -7.08
N PRO A 200 21.62 -3.29 -6.34
CA PRO A 200 22.78 -3.90 -6.95
C PRO A 200 22.48 -5.32 -7.40
N VAL A 201 22.77 -5.65 -8.63
CA VAL A 201 22.68 -6.99 -9.19
C VAL A 201 24.08 -7.42 -9.61
N VAL A 202 24.55 -8.54 -9.07
CA VAL A 202 25.87 -9.11 -9.35
C VAL A 202 25.70 -10.55 -9.79
N ASP A 203 26.30 -10.93 -10.90
CA ASP A 203 26.28 -12.29 -11.40
C ASP A 203 26.89 -13.25 -10.36
N PHE A 204 26.23 -14.35 -10.11
CA PHE A 204 26.67 -15.40 -9.19
C PHE A 204 27.11 -16.64 -9.95
N ASP A 205 26.30 -17.10 -10.91
CA ASP A 205 26.59 -18.17 -11.87
C ASP A 205 25.76 -17.98 -13.14
N ASP A 206 25.73 -18.94 -14.05
CA ASP A 206 25.06 -18.84 -15.37
C ASP A 206 23.53 -18.61 -15.29
N HIS A 207 22.91 -18.79 -14.11
CA HIS A 207 21.45 -18.75 -13.94
C HIS A 207 21.00 -17.99 -12.68
N HIS A 208 21.94 -17.46 -11.90
CA HIS A 208 21.64 -16.81 -10.66
C HIS A 208 22.42 -15.50 -10.51
N PHE A 209 21.81 -14.56 -9.83
CA PHE A 209 22.43 -13.33 -9.38
C PHE A 209 22.32 -13.17 -7.87
N VAL A 210 23.15 -12.29 -7.33
CA VAL A 210 23.11 -11.89 -5.92
C VAL A 210 22.73 -10.42 -5.84
N THR A 211 21.85 -10.10 -4.90
CA THR A 211 21.43 -8.73 -4.65
C THR A 211 21.38 -8.43 -3.15
N ARG A 212 21.64 -7.17 -2.79
CA ARG A 212 21.58 -6.69 -1.42
C ARG A 212 20.41 -5.73 -1.25
N ILE A 213 19.46 -6.10 -0.41
CA ILE A 213 18.18 -5.40 -0.24
C ILE A 213 18.01 -5.00 1.22
N GLN A 214 17.57 -3.76 1.45
CA GLN A 214 17.15 -3.27 2.76
C GLN A 214 15.65 -3.45 2.92
N SER A 215 15.21 -4.12 3.97
CA SER A 215 13.79 -4.35 4.26
C SER A 215 13.55 -4.70 5.73
N SER A 216 12.29 -4.62 6.16
CA SER A 216 11.89 -5.22 7.43
C SER A 216 11.94 -6.75 7.33
N ARG A 217 12.35 -7.42 8.42
CA ARG A 217 12.45 -8.90 8.47
C ARG A 217 11.16 -9.59 8.06
N GLN A 218 10.02 -9.10 8.54
CA GLN A 218 8.74 -9.67 8.17
C GLN A 218 8.41 -9.49 6.69
N GLY A 219 8.68 -8.30 6.12
CA GLY A 219 8.50 -8.03 4.69
C GLY A 219 9.34 -8.97 3.84
N MET A 220 10.63 -9.11 4.18
CA MET A 220 11.54 -10.00 3.47
C MET A 220 11.08 -11.47 3.56
N PHE A 221 10.64 -11.95 4.71
CA PHE A 221 10.15 -13.32 4.83
C PHE A 221 8.90 -13.58 3.97
N TYR A 222 7.95 -12.65 3.90
CA TYR A 222 6.81 -12.79 3.00
C TYR A 222 7.24 -12.80 1.53
N PHE A 223 8.19 -11.96 1.16
CA PHE A 223 8.75 -11.95 -0.19
C PHE A 223 9.47 -13.27 -0.51
N ALA A 224 10.35 -13.73 0.37
CA ALA A 224 11.07 -14.98 0.21
C ALA A 224 10.13 -16.20 0.14
N LEU A 225 9.03 -16.21 0.90
CA LEU A 225 8.03 -17.26 0.83
C LEU A 225 7.22 -17.25 -0.47
N GLN A 226 7.00 -16.08 -1.06
CA GLN A 226 6.33 -15.93 -2.36
C GLN A 226 7.18 -16.50 -3.49
N TYR A 227 8.50 -16.26 -3.44
CA TYR A 227 9.47 -16.70 -4.45
C TYR A 227 10.36 -17.84 -3.95
N LEU A 228 9.81 -18.72 -3.11
CA LEU A 228 10.58 -19.75 -2.40
C LEU A 228 11.39 -20.69 -3.31
N GLU A 229 10.91 -20.97 -4.51
CA GLU A 229 11.62 -21.82 -5.49
C GLU A 229 12.79 -21.11 -6.15
N TYR A 230 12.84 -19.78 -6.10
CA TYR A 230 13.74 -18.93 -6.89
C TYR A 230 14.62 -18.02 -6.06
N LEU A 231 14.40 -17.98 -4.74
CA LEU A 231 15.08 -17.05 -3.85
C LEU A 231 15.59 -17.74 -2.59
N GLU A 232 16.84 -17.47 -2.26
CA GLU A 232 17.47 -17.91 -1.01
C GLU A 232 18.02 -16.69 -0.25
N ILE A 233 17.71 -16.60 1.05
CA ILE A 233 18.35 -15.63 1.95
C ILE A 233 19.72 -16.17 2.33
N LEU A 234 20.80 -15.47 1.95
CA LEU A 234 22.16 -15.81 2.34
C LEU A 234 22.52 -15.15 3.68
N GLU A 235 22.20 -13.87 3.84
CA GLU A 235 22.45 -13.08 5.04
C GLU A 235 21.22 -12.25 5.41
N PRO A 236 21.04 -11.92 6.71
CA PRO A 236 21.85 -12.35 7.86
C PRO A 236 21.56 -13.82 8.24
N ALA A 237 22.54 -14.47 8.86
CA ALA A 237 22.49 -15.93 9.17
C ALA A 237 21.32 -16.29 10.11
N ASP A 238 20.99 -15.44 11.07
CA ASP A 238 19.87 -15.65 11.98
C ASP A 238 18.51 -15.54 11.28
N ALA A 239 18.36 -14.65 10.29
CA ALA A 239 17.16 -14.58 9.46
C ALA A 239 17.01 -15.82 8.59
N ARG A 240 18.09 -16.28 7.96
CA ARG A 240 18.12 -17.55 7.21
C ARG A 240 17.68 -18.72 8.09
N GLN A 241 18.26 -18.84 9.29
CA GLN A 241 17.90 -19.88 10.25
C GLN A 241 16.42 -19.79 10.66
N HIS A 242 15.92 -18.60 10.94
CA HIS A 242 14.51 -18.40 11.32
C HIS A 242 13.56 -18.82 10.17
N LEU A 243 13.85 -18.41 8.92
CA LEU A 243 13.06 -18.85 7.76
C LEU A 243 13.10 -20.37 7.59
N THR A 244 14.27 -20.99 7.78
CA THR A 244 14.40 -22.47 7.75
C THR A 244 13.50 -23.15 8.78
N GLN A 245 13.42 -22.62 10.01
CA GLN A 245 12.51 -23.12 11.05
C GLN A 245 11.04 -23.00 10.64
N ILE A 246 10.64 -21.86 10.04
CA ILE A 246 9.27 -21.65 9.53
C ILE A 246 8.94 -22.71 8.46
N LEU A 247 9.85 -22.96 7.52
CA LEU A 247 9.68 -23.94 6.46
C LEU A 247 9.57 -25.38 7.01
N GLN A 248 10.42 -25.75 7.96
CA GLN A 248 10.33 -27.07 8.62
C GLN A 248 9.00 -27.25 9.34
N GLN A 249 8.53 -26.25 10.08
CA GLN A 249 7.23 -26.30 10.74
C GLN A 249 6.07 -26.37 9.74
N ALA A 250 6.19 -25.68 8.60
CA ALA A 250 5.19 -25.76 7.54
C ALA A 250 5.17 -27.17 6.94
N LEU A 251 6.33 -27.74 6.59
CA LEU A 251 6.44 -29.10 6.05
C LEU A 251 5.79 -30.15 6.96
N LEU A 252 6.04 -30.07 8.27
CA LEU A 252 5.42 -30.97 9.26
C LEU A 252 3.90 -30.90 9.27
N ARG A 253 3.31 -29.72 8.98
CA ARG A 253 1.84 -29.57 8.89
C ARG A 253 1.26 -30.25 7.66
N TYR A 254 1.97 -30.21 6.53
CA TYR A 254 1.53 -30.87 5.29
C TYR A 254 1.77 -32.40 5.29
N GLN A 255 2.70 -32.89 6.12
CA GLN A 255 2.96 -34.32 6.28
C GLN A 255 1.99 -35.01 7.26
N LYS A 256 1.31 -34.25 8.14
CA LYS A 256 0.27 -34.83 9.00
C LYS A 256 -0.97 -35.08 8.16
N LYS A 257 -1.30 -36.39 8.00
CA LYS A 257 -2.57 -36.87 7.44
C LYS A 257 -3.71 -36.62 8.39
#